data_2861725108f44741db82ce6d0789eef0
#
_entry.id   2861725108f44741db82ce6d0789eef0
#
_cell.length_a   1.000
_cell.length_b   1.000
_cell.length_c   1.000
_cell.angle_alpha   90.00
_cell.angle_beta   90.00
_cell.angle_gamma   90.00
#
_symmetry.space_group_name_H-M   'P 1'
#
loop_
_entity.id
_entity.type
_entity.pdbx_description
1 polymer ?
#
loop_
_entity_poly.entity_id
_entity_poly.type
_entity_poly.pdbx_seq_one_letter_code
_entity_poly.pdbx_strand_id
1 'polypeptide(L)'
;PAARPTEIAVDADRFLLSGKPTYAGRTYKGLKIEGLLLNSRMAQGVFDDRNPDTRAKWRYPDTGRWDPDRNTDEFVAAMPEWRQCGLLSFTINLQGGSPEGYSKSQPWDTSGIAANGSLRADYMRRLARILDRADELGMAPIVGVFYFGQDQRVRNEAAVRRAVEGAAGPRGGVPAAGRR
;
A
#
# COMPACT_ATOMS: atom_id res chain seq x y z
N PRO A 1 -6.75 -26.70 -0.92
CA PRO A 1 -6.63 -25.94 -2.15
C PRO A 1 -6.07 -24.58 -1.77
N ALA A 2 -5.01 -24.13 -2.47
CA ALA A 2 -4.51 -22.78 -2.28
C ALA A 2 -5.65 -21.81 -2.63
N ALA A 3 -5.92 -20.82 -1.75
CA ALA A 3 -6.87 -19.76 -2.05
C ALA A 3 -6.45 -19.11 -3.37
N ARG A 4 -7.40 -18.91 -4.28
CA ARG A 4 -7.12 -18.18 -5.51
C ARG A 4 -6.81 -16.73 -5.12
N PRO A 5 -5.79 -16.10 -5.74
CA PRO A 5 -5.50 -14.70 -5.46
C PRO A 5 -6.72 -13.84 -5.80
N THR A 6 -6.91 -12.78 -5.04
CA THR A 6 -7.94 -11.79 -5.32
C THR A 6 -7.67 -11.15 -6.67
N GLU A 7 -8.60 -11.30 -7.60
CA GLU A 7 -8.48 -10.77 -8.95
C GLU A 7 -9.37 -9.55 -9.11
N ILE A 8 -8.81 -8.47 -9.66
CA ILE A 8 -9.58 -7.28 -10.03
C ILE A 8 -9.70 -7.22 -11.55
N ALA A 9 -10.90 -6.95 -12.02
CA ALA A 9 -11.20 -6.75 -13.43
C ALA A 9 -12.12 -5.55 -13.64
N VAL A 10 -12.19 -5.06 -14.87
CA VAL A 10 -13.12 -4.02 -15.30
C VAL A 10 -14.00 -4.61 -16.40
N ASP A 11 -15.30 -4.51 -16.24
CA ASP A 11 -16.32 -4.90 -17.22
C ASP A 11 -17.18 -3.67 -17.53
N ALA A 12 -16.96 -3.09 -18.72
CA ALA A 12 -17.52 -1.81 -19.13
C ALA A 12 -17.19 -0.69 -18.12
N ASP A 13 -18.17 -0.26 -17.33
CA ASP A 13 -18.07 0.80 -16.31
C ASP A 13 -18.04 0.27 -14.88
N ARG A 14 -17.85 -1.05 -14.69
CA ARG A 14 -17.93 -1.72 -13.39
C ARG A 14 -16.63 -2.39 -13.03
N PHE A 15 -16.24 -2.26 -11.77
CA PHE A 15 -15.19 -3.08 -11.17
C PHE A 15 -15.75 -4.42 -10.74
N LEU A 16 -15.01 -5.47 -11.07
CA LEU A 16 -15.25 -6.84 -10.59
C LEU A 16 -14.15 -7.23 -9.61
N LEU A 17 -14.52 -7.90 -8.54
CA LEU A 17 -13.59 -8.51 -7.59
C LEU A 17 -13.85 -10.01 -7.59
N SER A 18 -12.84 -10.77 -8.02
CA SER A 18 -12.94 -12.23 -8.23
C SER A 18 -14.18 -12.64 -9.04
N GLY A 19 -14.41 -11.93 -10.16
CA GLY A 19 -15.49 -12.18 -11.11
C GLY A 19 -16.88 -11.69 -10.71
N LYS A 20 -17.02 -11.00 -9.56
CA LYS A 20 -18.29 -10.45 -9.08
C LYS A 20 -18.26 -8.92 -9.06
N PRO A 21 -19.33 -8.22 -9.46
CA PRO A 21 -19.39 -6.78 -9.30
C PRO A 21 -19.18 -6.37 -7.83
N THR A 22 -18.34 -5.37 -7.63
CA THR A 22 -18.18 -4.78 -6.30
C THR A 22 -19.52 -4.23 -5.83
N TYR A 23 -19.82 -4.35 -4.54
CA TYR A 23 -21.08 -3.88 -3.93
C TYR A 23 -22.36 -4.34 -4.67
N ALA A 24 -22.36 -5.58 -5.20
CA ALA A 24 -23.48 -6.14 -5.96
C ALA A 24 -24.84 -5.91 -5.26
N GLY A 25 -25.81 -5.34 -5.99
CA GLY A 25 -27.16 -5.03 -5.51
C GLY A 25 -27.24 -3.89 -4.49
N ARG A 26 -26.15 -3.19 -4.17
CA ARG A 26 -26.16 -2.16 -3.13
C ARG A 26 -26.42 -0.76 -3.70
N THR A 27 -27.13 0.01 -2.86
CA THR A 27 -27.36 1.44 -3.05
C THR A 27 -26.95 2.22 -1.81
N TYR A 28 -26.60 3.47 -1.96
CA TYR A 28 -26.36 4.42 -0.88
C TYR A 28 -27.16 5.70 -1.14
N LYS A 29 -28.04 6.08 -0.22
CA LYS A 29 -28.94 7.25 -0.38
C LYS A 29 -29.68 7.27 -1.71
N GLY A 30 -30.18 6.11 -2.16
CA GLY A 30 -30.89 5.96 -3.44
C GLY A 30 -29.98 5.88 -4.69
N LEU A 31 -28.68 6.06 -4.56
CA LEU A 31 -27.72 5.96 -5.66
C LEU A 31 -27.13 4.55 -5.74
N LYS A 32 -27.05 3.99 -6.94
CA LYS A 32 -26.41 2.70 -7.18
C LYS A 32 -24.91 2.81 -6.93
N ILE A 33 -24.39 1.97 -6.04
CA ILE A 33 -22.93 1.87 -5.76
C ILE A 33 -22.33 0.56 -6.26
N GLU A 34 -23.14 -0.32 -6.83
CA GLU A 34 -22.66 -1.53 -7.50
C GLU A 34 -21.67 -1.18 -8.62
N GLY A 35 -20.57 -1.89 -8.68
CA GLY A 35 -19.51 -1.69 -9.67
C GLY A 35 -18.51 -0.58 -9.31
N LEU A 36 -18.74 0.21 -8.27
CA LEU A 36 -17.76 1.20 -7.81
C LEU A 36 -16.63 0.53 -7.03
N LEU A 37 -15.40 1.06 -7.11
CA LEU A 37 -14.29 0.65 -6.23
C LEU A 37 -14.03 1.76 -5.20
N LEU A 38 -14.90 1.81 -4.20
CA LEU A 38 -14.71 2.73 -3.08
C LEU A 38 -13.45 2.33 -2.30
N ASN A 39 -12.58 3.29 -2.08
CA ASN A 39 -11.32 3.04 -1.40
C ASN A 39 -11.05 4.07 -0.30
N SER A 40 -10.21 3.68 0.65
CA SER A 40 -9.70 4.56 1.69
C SER A 40 -8.22 4.85 1.48
N ARG A 41 -7.79 6.06 1.84
CA ARG A 41 -6.40 6.47 1.73
C ARG A 41 -5.63 6.04 2.98
N MET A 42 -4.96 4.90 2.91
CA MET A 42 -4.21 4.26 4.00
C MET A 42 -2.69 4.32 3.74
N ALA A 43 -2.20 5.46 3.27
CA ALA A 43 -0.87 5.63 2.66
C ALA A 43 0.32 5.12 3.50
N GLN A 44 0.18 5.03 4.82
CA GLN A 44 1.30 4.83 5.75
C GLN A 44 1.54 3.38 6.21
N GLY A 45 0.85 2.40 5.64
CA GLY A 45 0.94 0.99 6.09
C GLY A 45 2.33 0.37 6.01
N VAL A 46 3.17 0.81 5.08
CA VAL A 46 4.57 0.34 4.92
C VAL A 46 5.60 1.39 5.33
N PHE A 47 5.16 2.48 5.92
CA PHE A 47 5.97 3.66 6.23
C PHE A 47 7.18 3.33 7.12
N ASP A 48 8.30 3.98 6.84
CA ASP A 48 9.45 4.13 7.73
C ASP A 48 10.12 5.47 7.45
N ASP A 49 10.61 6.12 8.49
CA ASP A 49 11.48 7.28 8.38
C ASP A 49 12.92 6.84 8.71
N ARG A 50 13.79 6.91 7.72
CA ARG A 50 15.20 6.52 7.84
C ARG A 50 16.11 7.68 8.26
N ASN A 51 15.57 8.91 8.34
CA ASN A 51 16.31 10.05 8.79
C ASN A 51 16.42 10.05 10.33
N PRO A 52 17.63 9.93 10.90
CA PRO A 52 17.83 9.90 12.34
C PRO A 52 17.31 11.15 13.05
N ASP A 53 17.35 12.33 12.38
CA ASP A 53 16.94 13.59 12.99
C ASP A 53 15.42 13.73 13.14
N THR A 54 14.66 12.98 12.35
CA THR A 54 13.20 13.08 12.32
C THR A 54 12.48 11.82 12.78
N ARG A 55 13.14 10.67 12.76
CA ARG A 55 12.57 9.36 13.12
C ARG A 55 11.94 9.35 14.51
N ALA A 56 12.51 10.07 15.48
CA ALA A 56 11.99 10.16 16.84
C ALA A 56 10.59 10.80 16.94
N LYS A 57 10.15 11.54 15.92
CA LYS A 57 8.80 12.13 15.88
C LYS A 57 7.69 11.10 15.72
N TRP A 58 8.02 9.91 15.21
CA TRP A 58 7.09 8.80 14.99
C TRP A 58 7.04 7.79 16.13
N ARG A 59 7.80 8.03 17.21
CA ARG A 59 7.91 7.09 18.32
C ARG A 59 6.57 6.70 18.93
N TYR A 60 6.42 5.44 19.23
CA TYR A 60 5.32 4.93 20.04
C TYR A 60 5.42 5.45 21.47
N PRO A 61 4.31 5.89 22.09
CA PRO A 61 4.33 6.43 23.45
C PRO A 61 4.78 5.43 24.51
N ASP A 62 4.46 4.15 24.32
CA ASP A 62 4.73 3.06 25.27
C ASP A 62 6.19 2.62 25.25
N THR A 63 6.87 2.66 24.09
CA THR A 63 8.26 2.20 23.94
C THR A 63 9.26 3.35 23.80
N GLY A 64 8.80 4.55 23.51
CA GLY A 64 9.63 5.70 23.20
C GLY A 64 10.39 5.58 21.86
N ARG A 65 10.10 4.56 21.04
CA ARG A 65 10.80 4.27 19.78
C ARG A 65 9.82 4.11 18.63
N TRP A 66 10.27 4.49 17.43
CA TRP A 66 9.58 4.16 16.20
C TRP A 66 9.89 2.71 15.80
N ASP A 67 8.83 1.97 15.46
CA ASP A 67 8.92 0.59 14.98
C ASP A 67 8.04 0.45 13.72
N PRO A 68 8.64 0.41 12.52
CA PRO A 68 7.92 0.30 11.27
C PRO A 68 7.28 -1.08 11.06
N ASP A 69 7.81 -2.14 11.65
CA ASP A 69 7.22 -3.47 11.57
C ASP A 69 5.97 -3.55 12.44
N ARG A 70 5.99 -2.99 13.66
CA ARG A 70 4.81 -2.84 14.51
C ARG A 70 3.72 -2.02 13.82
N ASN A 71 4.07 -0.91 13.15
CA ASN A 71 3.11 -0.11 12.37
C ASN A 71 2.40 -0.95 11.31
N THR A 72 3.13 -1.82 10.61
CA THR A 72 2.56 -2.73 9.63
C THR A 72 1.72 -3.83 10.30
N ASP A 73 2.14 -4.37 11.44
CA ASP A 73 1.37 -5.37 12.18
C ASP A 73 0.02 -4.83 12.65
N GLU A 74 0.00 -3.62 13.19
CA GLU A 74 -1.23 -2.92 13.61
C GLU A 74 -2.15 -2.66 12.42
N PHE A 75 -1.58 -2.25 11.27
CA PHE A 75 -2.33 -2.09 10.02
C PHE A 75 -2.99 -3.41 9.58
N VAL A 76 -2.22 -4.49 9.52
CA VAL A 76 -2.70 -5.83 9.12
C VAL A 76 -3.77 -6.34 10.07
N ALA A 77 -3.59 -6.11 11.37
CA ALA A 77 -4.57 -6.50 12.40
C ALA A 77 -5.91 -5.76 12.28
N ALA A 78 -5.91 -4.51 11.81
CA ALA A 78 -7.12 -3.71 11.63
C ALA A 78 -7.90 -4.03 10.33
N MET A 79 -7.25 -4.63 9.33
CA MET A 79 -7.86 -4.90 8.02
C MET A 79 -9.17 -5.72 8.06
N PRO A 80 -9.34 -6.75 8.93
CA PRO A 80 -10.62 -7.47 9.03
C PRO A 80 -11.79 -6.58 9.42
N GLU A 81 -11.59 -5.65 10.34
CA GLU A 81 -12.62 -4.69 10.76
C GLU A 81 -13.02 -3.77 9.59
N TRP A 82 -12.03 -3.24 8.87
CA TRP A 82 -12.31 -2.42 7.69
C TRP A 82 -13.09 -3.18 6.62
N ARG A 83 -12.73 -4.45 6.42
CA ARG A 83 -13.44 -5.31 5.49
C ARG A 83 -14.88 -5.57 5.92
N GLN A 84 -15.14 -5.75 7.22
CA GLN A 84 -16.49 -5.90 7.78
C GLN A 84 -17.32 -4.62 7.59
N CYS A 85 -16.70 -3.45 7.69
CA CYS A 85 -17.33 -2.16 7.38
C CYS A 85 -17.59 -1.94 5.88
N GLY A 86 -17.19 -2.89 5.02
CA GLY A 86 -17.45 -2.85 3.58
C GLY A 86 -16.32 -2.23 2.76
N LEU A 87 -15.15 -1.95 3.33
CA LEU A 87 -14.01 -1.46 2.57
C LEU A 87 -13.46 -2.59 1.68
N LEU A 88 -13.48 -2.38 0.36
CA LEU A 88 -12.97 -3.33 -0.62
C LEU A 88 -11.61 -2.96 -1.18
N SER A 89 -11.20 -1.69 -1.06
CA SER A 89 -9.94 -1.19 -1.58
C SER A 89 -9.34 -0.13 -0.68
N PHE A 90 -8.03 0.00 -0.73
CA PHE A 90 -7.30 1.04 -0.02
C PHE A 90 -6.01 1.38 -0.75
N THR A 91 -5.54 2.63 -0.58
CA THR A 91 -4.31 3.10 -1.20
C THR A 91 -3.14 2.99 -0.22
N ILE A 92 -2.05 2.37 -0.64
CA ILE A 92 -0.76 2.32 0.05
C ILE A 92 0.30 2.96 -0.84
N ASN A 93 1.16 3.80 -0.25
CA ASN A 93 2.27 4.40 -0.97
C ASN A 93 3.61 3.78 -0.57
N LEU A 94 4.49 3.56 -1.56
CA LEU A 94 5.89 3.18 -1.32
C LEU A 94 6.75 4.36 -0.89
N GLN A 95 6.21 5.56 -0.99
CA GLN A 95 6.84 6.79 -0.55
C GLN A 95 5.86 7.62 0.27
N GLY A 96 6.38 8.50 1.06
CA GLY A 96 5.58 9.52 1.67
C GLY A 96 5.57 9.46 3.18
N GLY A 97 4.80 10.32 3.74
CA GLY A 97 4.68 10.55 5.16
C GLY A 97 5.49 11.73 5.61
N SER A 98 4.78 12.68 6.19
CA SER A 98 5.35 13.80 6.92
C SER A 98 4.35 14.15 8.02
N PRO A 99 4.79 14.38 9.26
CA PRO A 99 3.90 14.84 10.32
C PRO A 99 3.34 16.25 10.04
N GLU A 100 3.91 16.94 9.05
CA GLU A 100 3.50 18.29 8.63
C GLU A 100 2.48 18.26 7.49
N GLY A 101 2.03 17.07 7.07
CA GLY A 101 1.07 16.88 5.99
C GLY A 101 1.68 16.79 4.59
N TYR A 102 0.94 17.22 3.59
CA TYR A 102 1.36 17.16 2.19
C TYR A 102 2.43 18.20 1.88
N SER A 103 3.62 17.75 1.46
CA SER A 103 4.70 18.65 1.07
C SER A 103 5.44 18.12 -0.15
N LYS A 104 5.74 19.01 -1.10
CA LYS A 104 6.64 18.75 -2.22
C LYS A 104 8.08 18.51 -1.73
N SER A 105 8.48 19.26 -0.72
CA SER A 105 9.79 19.19 -0.09
C SER A 105 9.69 18.32 1.15
N GLN A 106 9.71 17.01 0.96
CA GLN A 106 9.80 16.10 2.09
C GLN A 106 11.25 15.98 2.53
N PRO A 107 11.64 16.53 3.68
CA PRO A 107 13.01 16.44 4.19
C PRO A 107 13.34 15.04 4.72
N TRP A 108 12.36 14.14 4.69
CA TRP A 108 12.35 12.82 5.30
C TRP A 108 12.85 11.77 4.33
N ASP A 109 13.70 10.87 4.79
CA ASP A 109 14.03 9.65 4.03
C ASP A 109 12.98 8.57 4.30
N THR A 110 11.82 8.71 3.67
CA THR A 110 10.64 7.86 3.88
C THR A 110 10.31 6.97 2.70
N SER A 111 11.20 6.91 1.70
CA SER A 111 10.94 6.19 0.45
C SER A 111 11.33 4.72 0.52
N GLY A 112 10.43 3.83 0.08
CA GLY A 112 10.73 2.43 -0.22
C GLY A 112 11.60 2.24 -1.48
N ILE A 113 11.90 3.35 -2.18
CA ILE A 113 12.67 3.37 -3.42
C ILE A 113 13.98 4.11 -3.17
N ALA A 114 15.10 3.46 -3.48
CA ALA A 114 16.42 4.06 -3.41
C ALA A 114 16.69 4.96 -4.62
N ALA A 115 17.70 5.86 -4.52
CA ALA A 115 18.04 6.80 -5.59
C ALA A 115 18.40 6.14 -6.93
N ASN A 116 18.87 4.90 -6.92
CA ASN A 116 19.15 4.11 -8.13
C ASN A 116 17.94 3.36 -8.68
N GLY A 117 16.74 3.56 -8.10
CA GLY A 117 15.49 2.89 -8.48
C GLY A 117 15.30 1.49 -7.90
N SER A 118 16.22 0.97 -7.08
CA SER A 118 16.03 -0.31 -6.41
C SER A 118 14.97 -0.19 -5.30
N LEU A 119 14.16 -1.24 -5.15
CA LEU A 119 13.19 -1.33 -4.06
C LEU A 119 13.89 -1.78 -2.78
N ARG A 120 13.57 -1.15 -1.66
CA ARG A 120 14.14 -1.47 -0.35
C ARG A 120 13.46 -2.72 0.22
N ALA A 121 14.26 -3.74 0.52
CA ALA A 121 13.75 -5.06 0.91
C ALA A 121 12.88 -5.04 2.19
N ASP A 122 13.18 -4.18 3.15
CA ASP A 122 12.40 -4.00 4.37
C ASP A 122 10.99 -3.43 4.09
N TYR A 123 10.87 -2.44 3.20
CA TYR A 123 9.57 -1.94 2.74
C TYR A 123 8.78 -3.01 1.99
N MET A 124 9.45 -3.77 1.13
CA MET A 124 8.78 -4.82 0.35
C MET A 124 8.30 -5.98 1.23
N ARG A 125 9.04 -6.35 2.27
CA ARG A 125 8.55 -7.34 3.25
C ARG A 125 7.27 -6.87 3.95
N ARG A 126 7.21 -5.60 4.36
CA ARG A 126 6.02 -5.01 4.96
C ARG A 126 4.85 -4.96 3.98
N LEU A 127 5.11 -4.55 2.74
CA LEU A 127 4.11 -4.56 1.68
C LEU A 127 3.55 -5.97 1.45
N ALA A 128 4.42 -6.98 1.35
CA ALA A 128 3.99 -8.37 1.15
C ALA A 128 2.99 -8.83 2.22
N ARG A 129 3.24 -8.52 3.50
CA ARG A 129 2.32 -8.87 4.61
C ARG A 129 0.94 -8.27 4.43
N ILE A 130 0.87 -7.01 3.97
CA ILE A 130 -0.40 -6.33 3.70
C ILE A 130 -1.10 -6.94 2.48
N LEU A 131 -0.35 -7.23 1.40
CA LEU A 131 -0.91 -7.84 0.18
C LEU A 131 -1.43 -9.25 0.44
N ASP A 132 -0.69 -10.08 1.19
CA ASP A 132 -1.12 -11.41 1.57
C ASP A 132 -2.40 -11.36 2.41
N ARG A 133 -2.48 -10.42 3.37
CA ARG A 133 -3.69 -10.24 4.16
C ARG A 133 -4.87 -9.70 3.35
N ALA A 134 -4.61 -8.80 2.40
CA ALA A 134 -5.64 -8.31 1.50
C ALA A 134 -6.24 -9.43 0.64
N ASP A 135 -5.39 -10.32 0.12
CA ASP A 135 -5.83 -11.52 -0.63
C ASP A 135 -6.73 -12.42 0.22
N GLU A 136 -6.35 -12.70 1.46
CA GLU A 136 -7.15 -13.51 2.38
C GLU A 136 -8.54 -12.90 2.64
N LEU A 137 -8.62 -11.58 2.67
CA LEU A 137 -9.85 -10.84 2.96
C LEU A 137 -10.67 -10.48 1.71
N GLY A 138 -10.17 -10.79 0.51
CA GLY A 138 -10.79 -10.38 -0.74
C GLY A 138 -10.84 -8.85 -0.87
N MET A 139 -9.71 -8.18 -0.63
CA MET A 139 -9.54 -6.74 -0.78
C MET A 139 -8.53 -6.44 -1.91
N ALA A 140 -8.69 -5.28 -2.56
CA ALA A 140 -7.85 -4.83 -3.67
C ALA A 140 -7.00 -3.60 -3.27
N PRO A 141 -5.75 -3.77 -2.84
CA PRO A 141 -4.84 -2.65 -2.59
C PRO A 141 -4.46 -1.89 -3.87
N ILE A 142 -4.41 -0.57 -3.78
CA ILE A 142 -3.87 0.32 -4.81
C ILE A 142 -2.50 0.79 -4.34
N VAL A 143 -1.44 0.31 -5.00
CA VAL A 143 -0.06 0.63 -4.61
C VAL A 143 0.43 1.84 -5.39
N GLY A 144 0.65 2.96 -4.70
CA GLY A 144 1.28 4.15 -5.24
C GLY A 144 2.80 4.02 -5.22
N VAL A 145 3.43 4.14 -6.39
CA VAL A 145 4.89 3.99 -6.53
C VAL A 145 5.60 5.30 -6.18
N PHE A 146 5.19 6.40 -6.79
CA PHE A 146 5.75 7.72 -6.52
C PHE A 146 4.68 8.66 -5.96
N TYR A 147 5.04 9.36 -4.89
CA TYR A 147 4.28 10.48 -4.40
C TYR A 147 4.72 11.75 -5.13
N PHE A 148 3.86 12.76 -5.13
CA PHE A 148 4.05 14.02 -5.85
C PHE A 148 5.47 14.61 -5.69
N GLY A 149 6.20 14.73 -6.80
CA GLY A 149 7.55 15.27 -6.87
C GLY A 149 8.66 14.36 -6.30
N GLN A 150 8.34 13.13 -5.88
CA GLN A 150 9.32 12.23 -5.29
C GLN A 150 10.10 11.41 -6.33
N ASP A 151 9.59 11.33 -7.55
CA ASP A 151 10.29 10.80 -8.72
C ASP A 151 11.62 11.55 -8.99
N GLN A 152 11.67 12.84 -8.69
CA GLN A 152 12.87 13.70 -8.85
C GLN A 152 14.01 13.28 -7.92
N ARG A 153 13.77 12.50 -6.87
CA ARG A 153 14.79 11.95 -5.97
C ARG A 153 15.49 10.73 -6.55
N VAL A 154 14.95 10.16 -7.61
CA VAL A 154 15.55 9.05 -8.33
C VAL A 154 16.48 9.62 -9.40
N ARG A 155 17.68 9.07 -9.52
CA ARG A 155 18.81 9.67 -10.25
C ARG A 155 18.52 10.02 -11.72
N ASN A 156 17.73 9.20 -12.40
CA ASN A 156 17.46 9.38 -13.83
C ASN A 156 16.26 8.51 -14.26
N GLU A 157 15.82 8.68 -15.50
CA GLU A 157 14.68 7.96 -16.08
C GLU A 157 14.82 6.43 -16.01
N ALA A 158 15.99 5.88 -16.25
CA ALA A 158 16.23 4.44 -16.16
C ALA A 158 16.00 3.89 -14.74
N ALA A 159 16.35 4.68 -13.72
CA ALA A 159 16.10 4.34 -12.33
C ALA A 159 14.60 4.44 -11.98
N VAL A 160 13.88 5.44 -12.51
CA VAL A 160 12.41 5.55 -12.37
C VAL A 160 11.74 4.34 -13.01
N ARG A 161 12.09 4.00 -14.22
CA ARG A 161 11.59 2.82 -14.94
C ARG A 161 11.79 1.54 -14.14
N ARG A 162 13.00 1.32 -13.62
CA ARG A 162 13.32 0.16 -12.76
C ARG A 162 12.42 0.07 -11.52
N ALA A 163 12.16 1.20 -10.86
CA ALA A 163 11.30 1.23 -9.68
C ALA A 163 9.86 0.85 -10.03
N VAL A 164 9.32 1.37 -11.14
CA VAL A 164 7.97 1.07 -11.62
C VAL A 164 7.84 -0.40 -12.01
N GLU A 165 8.76 -0.92 -12.82
CA GLU A 165 8.78 -2.32 -13.25
C GLU A 165 8.91 -3.28 -12.06
N GLY A 166 9.78 -2.95 -11.10
CA GLY A 166 9.93 -3.73 -9.88
C GLY A 166 8.66 -3.75 -9.04
N ALA A 167 7.97 -2.62 -8.92
CA ALA A 167 6.72 -2.54 -8.17
C ALA A 167 5.54 -3.21 -8.88
N ALA A 168 5.54 -3.25 -10.21
CA ALA A 168 4.50 -3.89 -11.03
C ALA A 168 4.67 -5.41 -11.15
N GLY A 169 5.81 -5.96 -10.74
CA GLY A 169 6.07 -7.40 -10.74
C GLY A 169 5.14 -8.18 -9.82
N PRO A 170 5.10 -9.52 -9.95
CA PRO A 170 4.29 -10.36 -9.09
C PRO A 170 4.57 -10.02 -7.61
N ARG A 171 3.53 -9.63 -6.87
CA ARG A 171 3.62 -9.19 -5.45
C ARG A 171 4.58 -8.01 -5.20
N GLY A 172 4.56 -7.00 -6.08
CA GLY A 172 5.38 -5.81 -5.89
C GLY A 172 6.89 -6.08 -5.85
N GLY A 173 7.38 -7.05 -6.64
CA GLY A 173 8.79 -7.42 -6.67
C GLY A 173 9.29 -8.17 -5.43
N VAL A 174 8.39 -8.62 -4.56
CA VAL A 174 8.73 -9.47 -3.40
C VAL A 174 8.86 -10.92 -3.88
N PRO A 175 9.99 -11.60 -3.65
CA PRO A 175 10.10 -13.04 -3.89
C PRO A 175 9.01 -13.75 -3.08
N ALA A 176 8.34 -14.74 -3.69
CA ALA A 176 7.43 -15.59 -2.95
C ALA A 176 8.16 -16.15 -1.73
N ALA A 177 7.64 -15.88 -0.53
CA ALA A 177 8.19 -16.48 0.67
C ALA A 177 8.15 -18.00 0.49
N GLY A 178 9.32 -18.63 0.45
CA GLY A 178 9.42 -20.08 0.30
C GLY A 178 8.61 -20.72 1.43
N ARG A 179 7.61 -21.48 1.05
CA ARG A 179 6.87 -22.31 2.01
C ARG A 179 7.87 -23.36 2.50
N ARG A 180 8.22 -23.29 3.76
CA ARG A 180 8.82 -24.41 4.48
C ARG A 180 7.72 -25.33 5.01
#